data_7f866bebb31c185606fb76131e24543c
#
_entry.id   7f866bebb31c185606fb76131e24543c
#
_cell.length_a   1.000
_cell.length_b   1.000
_cell.length_c   1.000
_cell.angle_alpha   90.00
_cell.angle_beta   90.00
_cell.angle_gamma   90.00
#
_symmetry.space_group_name_H-M   'P 1'
#
loop_
_entity.id
_entity.type
_entity.pdbx_description
1 polymer ?
#
loop_
_entity_poly.entity_id
_entity_poly.type
_entity_poly.pdbx_seq_one_letter_code
_entity_poly.pdbx_strand_id
1 'polypeptide(L)'
;MRNPRERIRNSRGYKWWILSLVMLGTFMAVMDVTVVNVGLPTIMSVFHIPISTAEWVITAYMITMTLMLPSAGWIADRIGNKRMYILGLVLFTFGSWLCGRAGSDMFLISARALQGFGSGIIQSLGLAIVTREFPPQQRGLALGLWSVAAAASISFGPLIGGYLVDDYSWHLIFDVNVPVGLAAILFAIFIQKEWRGARAGSFDWPGFLCVVCFMPLLIFALARGNSPLNPEGWSSPEVIGCFAVAAAALIVFIVRELRCENPLLNLKLLGERNFGVSMAVLAIFGIGMLGGTYLLPLYMQKGLGYTAIMAGSVFLPVGLIQGVLSTCSGFLTRYIKPVSYTHLTLP
;
A
#
# COMPACT_ATOMS: atom_id res chain seq x y z
N MET A 1 -27.79 27.57 -16.29
CA MET A 1 -26.57 27.59 -15.40
C MET A 1 -25.87 26.23 -15.49
N ARG A 2 -24.62 26.17 -15.96
CA ARG A 2 -23.86 24.88 -15.99
C ARG A 2 -23.64 24.39 -14.56
N ASN A 3 -23.91 23.11 -14.32
CA ASN A 3 -23.74 22.45 -13.03
C ASN A 3 -22.30 22.68 -12.51
N PRO A 4 -22.07 23.09 -11.24
CA PRO A 4 -20.75 23.31 -10.66
C PRO A 4 -19.77 22.15 -10.89
N ARG A 5 -20.28 20.91 -10.90
CA ARG A 5 -19.52 19.69 -11.21
C ARG A 5 -18.92 19.71 -12.63
N GLU A 6 -19.66 20.16 -13.62
CA GLU A 6 -19.20 20.24 -15.01
C GLU A 6 -18.17 21.36 -15.21
N ARG A 7 -18.29 22.45 -14.46
CA ARG A 7 -17.31 23.54 -14.47
C ARG A 7 -15.93 23.06 -14.00
N ILE A 8 -15.87 22.35 -12.87
CA ILE A 8 -14.62 21.82 -12.34
C ILE A 8 -14.05 20.76 -13.28
N ARG A 9 -14.89 19.82 -13.75
CA ARG A 9 -14.47 18.71 -14.63
C ARG A 9 -13.94 19.16 -16.00
N ASN A 10 -14.34 20.32 -16.47
CA ASN A 10 -13.92 20.88 -17.76
C ASN A 10 -12.86 21.99 -17.60
N SER A 11 -12.40 22.26 -16.38
CA SER A 11 -11.38 23.27 -16.12
C SER A 11 -9.97 22.76 -16.46
N ARG A 12 -9.05 23.68 -16.83
CA ARG A 12 -7.62 23.37 -16.98
C ARG A 12 -6.98 22.84 -15.68
N GLY A 13 -7.59 23.16 -14.52
CA GLY A 13 -7.16 22.74 -13.20
C GLY A 13 -7.64 21.34 -12.77
N TYR A 14 -8.50 20.67 -13.56
CA TYR A 14 -9.10 19.37 -13.19
C TYR A 14 -8.08 18.33 -12.75
N LYS A 15 -6.97 18.19 -13.46
CA LYS A 15 -5.91 17.22 -13.14
C LYS A 15 -5.30 17.43 -11.76
N TRP A 16 -5.20 18.68 -11.29
CA TRP A 16 -4.68 18.99 -9.96
C TRP A 16 -5.65 18.58 -8.85
N TRP A 17 -6.95 18.75 -9.07
CA TRP A 17 -7.98 18.25 -8.14
C TRP A 17 -7.95 16.74 -8.06
N ILE A 18 -7.75 16.05 -9.18
CA ILE A 18 -7.60 14.58 -9.18
C ILE A 18 -6.31 14.17 -8.46
N LEU A 19 -5.20 14.86 -8.68
CA LEU A 19 -3.96 14.60 -7.94
C LEU A 19 -4.17 14.75 -6.43
N SER A 20 -4.83 15.83 -5.98
CA SER A 20 -5.13 16.05 -4.57
C SER A 20 -6.00 14.94 -3.97
N LEU A 21 -7.00 14.45 -4.72
CA LEU A 21 -7.82 13.31 -4.31
C LEU A 21 -6.97 12.05 -4.11
N VAL A 22 -6.11 11.74 -5.10
CA VAL A 22 -5.25 10.55 -5.05
C VAL A 22 -4.21 10.68 -3.95
N MET A 23 -3.63 11.86 -3.75
CA MET A 23 -2.70 12.14 -2.66
C MET A 23 -3.36 11.92 -1.29
N LEU A 24 -4.61 12.36 -1.11
CA LEU A 24 -5.36 12.17 0.12
C LEU A 24 -5.60 10.68 0.42
N GLY A 25 -6.02 9.90 -0.59
CA GLY A 25 -6.20 8.45 -0.46
C GLY A 25 -4.89 7.73 -0.14
N THR A 26 -3.80 8.09 -0.81
CA THR A 26 -2.47 7.52 -0.55
C THR A 26 -1.94 7.90 0.82
N PHE A 27 -2.08 9.17 1.21
CA PHE A 27 -1.70 9.65 2.54
C PHE A 27 -2.39 8.81 3.62
N MET A 28 -3.70 8.64 3.52
CA MET A 28 -4.50 7.87 4.46
C MET A 28 -4.05 6.40 4.52
N ALA A 29 -3.87 5.74 3.36
CA ALA A 29 -3.49 4.33 3.30
C ALA A 29 -2.07 4.06 3.82
N VAL A 30 -1.11 4.96 3.58
CA VAL A 30 0.27 4.82 4.06
C VAL A 30 0.38 5.22 5.53
N MET A 31 -0.33 6.28 5.94
CA MET A 31 -0.38 6.70 7.34
C MET A 31 -0.91 5.59 8.25
N ASP A 32 -1.95 4.90 7.82
CA ASP A 32 -2.55 3.79 8.57
C ASP A 32 -1.54 2.70 8.92
N VAL A 33 -0.67 2.31 7.97
CA VAL A 33 0.40 1.33 8.22
C VAL A 33 1.38 1.83 9.28
N THR A 34 1.81 3.07 9.17
CA THR A 34 2.86 3.63 10.03
C THR A 34 2.35 3.93 11.45
N VAL A 35 1.10 4.37 11.57
CA VAL A 35 0.44 4.61 12.87
C VAL A 35 0.25 3.31 13.64
N VAL A 36 -0.18 2.23 12.97
CA VAL A 36 -0.40 0.92 13.60
C VAL A 36 0.91 0.31 14.10
N ASN A 37 2.02 0.50 13.38
CA ASN A 37 3.34 0.03 13.84
C ASN A 37 3.71 0.63 15.21
N VAL A 38 3.42 1.91 15.44
CA VAL A 38 3.67 2.59 16.72
C VAL A 38 2.69 2.14 17.79
N GLY A 39 1.43 1.89 17.44
CA GLY A 39 0.38 1.44 18.36
C GLY A 39 0.45 -0.03 18.73
N LEU A 40 1.25 -0.85 18.02
CA LEU A 40 1.28 -2.29 18.18
C LEU A 40 1.62 -2.75 19.62
N PRO A 41 2.63 -2.17 20.31
CA PRO A 41 2.93 -2.53 21.70
C PRO A 41 1.76 -2.31 22.66
N THR A 42 0.98 -1.26 22.45
CA THR A 42 -0.21 -0.95 23.26
C THR A 42 -1.34 -1.95 22.97
N ILE A 43 -1.58 -2.29 21.71
CA ILE A 43 -2.56 -3.32 21.30
C ILE A 43 -2.20 -4.67 21.94
N MET A 44 -0.91 -5.03 21.94
CA MET A 44 -0.41 -6.26 22.61
C MET A 44 -0.75 -6.26 24.10
N SER A 45 -0.56 -5.14 24.78
CA SER A 45 -0.83 -5.04 26.22
C SER A 45 -2.32 -5.07 26.54
N VAL A 46 -3.16 -4.44 25.73
CA VAL A 46 -4.62 -4.37 25.91
C VAL A 46 -5.28 -5.75 25.71
N PHE A 47 -4.90 -6.45 24.66
CA PHE A 47 -5.47 -7.78 24.38
C PHE A 47 -4.73 -8.93 25.07
N HIS A 48 -3.63 -8.64 25.80
CA HIS A 48 -2.76 -9.62 26.45
C HIS A 48 -2.26 -10.71 25.48
N ILE A 49 -1.92 -10.32 24.26
CA ILE A 49 -1.47 -11.21 23.19
C ILE A 49 0.05 -11.13 22.97
N PRO A 50 0.68 -12.27 22.57
CA PRO A 50 2.09 -12.27 22.20
C PRO A 50 2.32 -11.52 20.89
N ILE A 51 3.57 -11.12 20.64
CA ILE A 51 3.98 -10.43 19.43
C ILE A 51 3.59 -11.20 18.16
N SER A 52 3.71 -12.53 18.17
CA SER A 52 3.36 -13.40 17.04
C SER A 52 1.90 -13.31 16.62
N THR A 53 0.98 -13.05 17.56
CA THR A 53 -0.43 -12.80 17.26
C THR A 53 -0.66 -11.36 16.83
N ALA A 54 0.00 -10.39 17.49
CA ALA A 54 -0.13 -8.98 17.18
C ALA A 54 0.39 -8.65 15.77
N GLU A 55 1.43 -9.32 15.30
CA GLU A 55 1.94 -9.17 13.93
C GLU A 55 0.88 -9.45 12.86
N TRP A 56 -0.12 -10.28 13.14
CA TRP A 56 -1.23 -10.53 12.22
C TRP A 56 -2.09 -9.30 11.97
N VAL A 57 -2.13 -8.33 12.89
CA VAL A 57 -2.83 -7.05 12.68
C VAL A 57 -2.22 -6.29 11.50
N ILE A 58 -0.90 -6.36 11.33
CA ILE A 58 -0.19 -5.75 10.19
C ILE A 58 -0.22 -6.69 8.98
N THR A 59 0.04 -7.96 9.20
CA THR A 59 0.20 -8.97 8.15
C THR A 59 -1.08 -9.21 7.37
N ALA A 60 -2.25 -9.33 8.04
CA ALA A 60 -3.54 -9.52 7.36
C ALA A 60 -3.86 -8.36 6.41
N TYR A 61 -3.58 -7.13 6.83
CA TYR A 61 -3.71 -5.95 5.99
C TYR A 61 -2.78 -6.01 4.77
N MET A 62 -1.49 -6.32 5.00
CA MET A 62 -0.49 -6.38 3.92
C MET A 62 -0.81 -7.48 2.89
N ILE A 63 -1.25 -8.66 3.34
CA ILE A 63 -1.67 -9.75 2.45
C ILE A 63 -2.81 -9.29 1.54
N THR A 64 -3.89 -8.80 2.13
CA THR A 64 -5.09 -8.42 1.36
C THR A 64 -4.84 -7.22 0.46
N MET A 65 -4.02 -6.25 0.91
CA MET A 65 -3.56 -5.15 0.09
C MET A 65 -2.80 -5.66 -1.14
N THR A 66 -1.83 -6.56 -0.94
CA THR A 66 -1.00 -7.09 -2.02
C THR A 66 -1.82 -7.91 -3.02
N LEU A 67 -2.82 -8.68 -2.57
CA LEU A 67 -3.73 -9.42 -3.45
C LEU A 67 -4.55 -8.52 -4.38
N MET A 68 -4.89 -7.32 -3.90
CA MET A 68 -5.66 -6.36 -4.70
C MET A 68 -4.82 -5.59 -5.72
N LEU A 69 -3.52 -5.41 -5.49
CA LEU A 69 -2.67 -4.61 -6.39
C LEU A 69 -2.76 -5.04 -7.87
N PRO A 70 -2.58 -6.31 -8.25
CA PRO A 70 -2.66 -6.73 -9.65
C PRO A 70 -4.10 -6.83 -10.18
N SER A 71 -5.07 -7.09 -9.29
CA SER A 71 -6.45 -7.38 -9.67
C SER A 71 -7.29 -6.12 -9.86
N ALA A 72 -7.01 -5.07 -9.09
CA ALA A 72 -7.80 -3.85 -9.04
C ALA A 72 -7.90 -3.15 -10.41
N GLY A 73 -6.82 -3.14 -11.20
CA GLY A 73 -6.80 -2.56 -12.54
C GLY A 73 -7.76 -3.26 -13.49
N TRP A 74 -7.71 -4.58 -13.56
CA TRP A 74 -8.58 -5.38 -14.41
C TRP A 74 -10.07 -5.23 -14.04
N ILE A 75 -10.38 -5.25 -12.73
CA ILE A 75 -11.73 -5.03 -12.25
C ILE A 75 -12.21 -3.62 -12.61
N ALA A 76 -11.34 -2.62 -12.43
CA ALA A 76 -11.64 -1.22 -12.73
C ALA A 76 -11.93 -0.98 -14.22
N ASP A 77 -11.24 -1.69 -15.12
CA ASP A 77 -11.49 -1.59 -16.56
C ASP A 77 -12.90 -2.09 -16.94
N ARG A 78 -13.46 -3.03 -16.19
CA ARG A 78 -14.82 -3.55 -16.40
C ARG A 78 -15.92 -2.71 -15.75
N ILE A 79 -15.80 -2.44 -14.45
CA ILE A 79 -16.86 -1.75 -13.71
C ILE A 79 -16.74 -0.24 -13.74
N GLY A 80 -15.56 0.28 -14.11
CA GLY A 80 -15.25 1.70 -14.16
C GLY A 80 -14.27 2.11 -13.07
N ASN A 81 -13.29 2.92 -13.44
CA ASN A 81 -12.19 3.32 -12.55
C ASN A 81 -12.66 4.19 -11.38
N LYS A 82 -13.60 5.10 -11.61
CA LYS A 82 -14.21 5.91 -10.55
C LYS A 82 -14.93 5.05 -9.53
N ARG A 83 -15.78 4.12 -10.01
CA ARG A 83 -16.57 3.24 -9.12
C ARG A 83 -15.65 2.36 -8.29
N MET A 84 -14.63 1.80 -8.93
CA MET A 84 -13.66 0.95 -8.24
C MET A 84 -12.84 1.74 -7.21
N TYR A 85 -12.40 2.97 -7.54
CA TYR A 85 -11.67 3.82 -6.61
C TYR A 85 -12.52 4.21 -5.39
N ILE A 86 -13.81 4.57 -5.61
CA ILE A 86 -14.75 4.85 -4.52
C ILE A 86 -14.98 3.60 -3.66
N LEU A 87 -15.12 2.41 -4.27
CA LEU A 87 -15.21 1.15 -3.53
C LEU A 87 -14.00 0.93 -2.63
N GLY A 88 -12.80 1.18 -3.15
CA GLY A 88 -11.56 1.12 -2.35
C GLY A 88 -11.58 2.05 -1.15
N LEU A 89 -11.98 3.32 -1.36
CA LEU A 89 -12.13 4.30 -0.27
C LEU A 89 -13.18 3.87 0.76
N VAL A 90 -14.33 3.33 0.32
CA VAL A 90 -15.40 2.85 1.20
C VAL A 90 -14.93 1.66 2.03
N LEU A 91 -14.32 0.64 1.39
CA LEU A 91 -13.80 -0.54 2.09
C LEU A 91 -12.73 -0.16 3.11
N PHE A 92 -11.82 0.74 2.74
CA PHE A 92 -10.78 1.22 3.65
C PHE A 92 -11.38 1.98 4.85
N THR A 93 -12.27 2.94 4.59
CA THR A 93 -12.89 3.76 5.63
C THR A 93 -13.76 2.94 6.57
N PHE A 94 -14.55 2.03 6.03
CA PHE A 94 -15.40 1.12 6.80
C PHE A 94 -14.56 0.12 7.60
N GLY A 95 -13.51 -0.47 6.99
CA GLY A 95 -12.56 -1.33 7.69
C GLY A 95 -11.86 -0.60 8.84
N SER A 96 -11.45 0.66 8.63
CA SER A 96 -10.86 1.48 9.68
C SER A 96 -11.84 1.75 10.83
N TRP A 97 -13.09 2.07 10.50
CA TRP A 97 -14.15 2.22 11.49
C TRP A 97 -14.39 0.96 12.31
N LEU A 98 -14.35 -0.22 11.71
CA LEU A 98 -14.44 -1.51 12.40
C LEU A 98 -13.21 -1.74 13.31
N CYS A 99 -12.00 -1.45 12.83
CA CYS A 99 -10.78 -1.57 13.64
C CYS A 99 -10.85 -0.71 14.89
N GLY A 100 -11.35 0.52 14.80
CA GLY A 100 -11.54 1.42 15.94
C GLY A 100 -12.60 0.94 16.95
N ARG A 101 -13.33 -0.15 16.67
CA ARG A 101 -14.35 -0.74 17.56
C ARG A 101 -14.05 -2.18 17.93
N ALA A 102 -12.81 -2.61 17.69
CA ALA A 102 -12.41 -3.98 17.94
C ALA A 102 -12.37 -4.27 19.45
N GLY A 103 -13.18 -5.24 19.88
CA GLY A 103 -13.17 -5.77 21.25
C GLY A 103 -12.36 -7.05 21.41
N SER A 104 -11.77 -7.58 20.33
CA SER A 104 -10.89 -8.75 20.36
C SER A 104 -9.84 -8.67 19.24
N ASP A 105 -8.74 -9.39 19.42
CA ASP A 105 -7.64 -9.51 18.48
C ASP A 105 -8.11 -10.10 17.14
N MET A 106 -8.90 -11.18 17.17
CA MET A 106 -9.42 -11.82 15.95
C MET A 106 -10.34 -10.89 15.16
N PHE A 107 -11.19 -10.11 15.85
CA PHE A 107 -12.03 -9.11 15.20
C PHE A 107 -11.17 -8.02 14.54
N LEU A 108 -10.14 -7.53 15.26
CA LEU A 108 -9.20 -6.53 14.74
C LEU A 108 -8.48 -7.05 13.50
N ILE A 109 -7.93 -8.28 13.54
CA ILE A 109 -7.25 -8.90 12.40
C ILE A 109 -8.18 -9.02 11.18
N SER A 110 -9.44 -9.45 11.42
CA SER A 110 -10.43 -9.58 10.34
C SER A 110 -10.80 -8.22 9.72
N ALA A 111 -10.98 -7.19 10.56
CA ALA A 111 -11.24 -5.82 10.10
C ALA A 111 -10.04 -5.24 9.33
N ARG A 112 -8.81 -5.56 9.75
CA ARG A 112 -7.57 -5.20 9.05
C ARG A 112 -7.48 -5.85 7.67
N ALA A 113 -7.89 -7.11 7.54
CA ALA A 113 -7.97 -7.76 6.23
C ALA A 113 -8.94 -7.03 5.29
N LEU A 114 -10.12 -6.64 5.78
CA LEU A 114 -11.08 -5.84 4.99
C LEU A 114 -10.50 -4.49 4.58
N GLN A 115 -9.84 -3.80 5.51
CA GLN A 115 -9.22 -2.50 5.28
C GLN A 115 -8.09 -2.59 4.24
N GLY A 116 -7.30 -3.68 4.27
CA GLY A 116 -6.23 -3.94 3.30
C GLY A 116 -6.75 -4.09 1.87
N PHE A 117 -7.90 -4.73 1.63
CA PHE A 117 -8.53 -4.76 0.30
C PHE A 117 -8.78 -3.35 -0.23
N GLY A 118 -9.33 -2.46 0.61
CA GLY A 118 -9.53 -1.05 0.25
C GLY A 118 -8.24 -0.34 -0.11
N SER A 119 -7.20 -0.51 0.70
CA SER A 119 -5.88 0.09 0.48
C SER A 119 -5.23 -0.35 -0.83
N GLY A 120 -5.26 -1.66 -1.14
CA GLY A 120 -4.72 -2.19 -2.39
C GLY A 120 -5.39 -1.57 -3.63
N ILE A 121 -6.70 -1.37 -3.58
CA ILE A 121 -7.46 -0.69 -4.64
C ILE A 121 -7.02 0.78 -4.76
N ILE A 122 -6.96 1.51 -3.64
CA ILE A 122 -6.57 2.92 -3.61
C ILE A 122 -5.18 3.11 -4.22
N GLN A 123 -4.21 2.30 -3.83
CA GLN A 123 -2.82 2.44 -4.28
C GLN A 123 -2.65 2.06 -5.76
N SER A 124 -3.24 0.93 -6.18
CA SER A 124 -3.16 0.47 -7.58
C SER A 124 -3.79 1.49 -8.53
N LEU A 125 -5.02 1.91 -8.24
CA LEU A 125 -5.73 2.86 -9.11
C LEU A 125 -5.21 4.29 -8.97
N GLY A 126 -4.68 4.68 -7.81
CA GLY A 126 -4.11 6.00 -7.61
C GLY A 126 -3.01 6.30 -8.62
N LEU A 127 -2.05 5.40 -8.78
CA LEU A 127 -0.97 5.52 -9.77
C LEU A 127 -1.52 5.57 -11.20
N ALA A 128 -2.48 4.70 -11.53
CA ALA A 128 -3.09 4.64 -12.86
C ALA A 128 -3.87 5.93 -13.19
N ILE A 129 -4.61 6.49 -12.24
CA ILE A 129 -5.35 7.74 -12.39
C ILE A 129 -4.40 8.91 -12.63
N VAL A 130 -3.32 9.05 -11.84
CA VAL A 130 -2.34 10.14 -12.00
C VAL A 130 -1.65 10.05 -13.37
N THR A 131 -1.18 8.87 -13.75
CA THR A 131 -0.48 8.69 -15.03
C THR A 131 -1.37 8.93 -16.24
N ARG A 132 -2.68 8.73 -16.12
CA ARG A 132 -3.65 8.99 -17.19
C ARG A 132 -4.01 10.47 -17.30
N GLU A 133 -4.27 11.14 -16.19
CA GLU A 133 -4.76 12.53 -16.18
C GLU A 133 -3.67 13.54 -16.53
N PHE A 134 -2.39 13.17 -16.36
CA PHE A 134 -1.27 14.05 -16.67
C PHE A 134 -0.60 13.70 -18.00
N PRO A 135 -0.32 14.71 -18.87
CA PRO A 135 0.42 14.48 -20.11
C PRO A 135 1.86 14.01 -19.78
N PRO A 136 2.53 13.27 -20.70
CA PRO A 136 3.86 12.69 -20.45
C PRO A 136 4.89 13.68 -19.86
N GLN A 137 4.87 14.93 -20.33
CA GLN A 137 5.80 15.98 -19.88
C GLN A 137 5.60 16.42 -18.42
N GLN A 138 4.44 16.15 -17.84
CA GLN A 138 4.08 16.56 -16.48
C GLN A 138 3.94 15.37 -15.52
N ARG A 139 4.04 14.13 -16.02
CA ARG A 139 3.90 12.92 -15.19
C ARG A 139 4.96 12.86 -14.09
N GLY A 140 6.21 13.19 -14.40
CA GLY A 140 7.29 13.21 -13.43
C GLY A 140 6.98 14.13 -12.23
N LEU A 141 6.51 15.36 -12.50
CA LEU A 141 6.11 16.29 -11.46
C LEU A 141 4.91 15.77 -10.65
N ALA A 142 3.88 15.24 -11.34
CA ALA A 142 2.68 14.71 -10.66
C ALA A 142 3.02 13.52 -9.76
N LEU A 143 3.87 12.60 -10.22
CA LEU A 143 4.33 11.45 -9.43
C LEU A 143 5.24 11.89 -8.28
N GLY A 144 6.10 12.90 -8.49
CA GLY A 144 6.90 13.51 -7.43
C GLY A 144 6.04 14.09 -6.32
N LEU A 145 5.00 14.87 -6.66
CA LEU A 145 4.04 15.41 -5.69
C LEU A 145 3.22 14.29 -5.01
N TRP A 146 2.82 13.28 -5.74
CA TRP A 146 2.14 12.11 -5.17
C TRP A 146 3.02 11.39 -4.14
N SER A 147 4.33 11.26 -4.42
CA SER A 147 5.30 10.67 -3.48
C SER A 147 5.47 11.51 -2.21
N VAL A 148 5.23 12.83 -2.26
CA VAL A 148 5.22 13.70 -1.06
C VAL A 148 4.13 13.28 -0.08
N ALA A 149 2.96 12.86 -0.57
CA ALA A 149 1.89 12.37 0.32
C ALA A 149 2.32 11.11 1.07
N ALA A 150 2.99 10.17 0.40
CA ALA A 150 3.54 8.97 1.04
C ALA A 150 4.65 9.33 2.05
N ALA A 151 5.57 10.24 1.67
CA ALA A 151 6.65 10.70 2.56
C ALA A 151 6.11 11.42 3.81
N ALA A 152 5.10 12.28 3.63
CA ALA A 152 4.42 12.95 4.74
C ALA A 152 3.76 11.93 5.69
N SER A 153 3.16 10.86 5.15
CA SER A 153 2.56 9.80 5.95
C SER A 153 3.59 9.08 6.83
N ILE A 154 4.78 8.83 6.29
CA ILE A 154 5.88 8.19 7.03
C ILE A 154 6.40 9.10 8.14
N SER A 155 6.44 10.41 7.91
CA SER A 155 6.84 11.40 8.92
C SER A 155 5.80 11.60 10.02
N PHE A 156 4.59 11.93 9.60
CA PHE A 156 3.54 12.36 10.52
C PHE A 156 2.76 11.19 11.12
N GLY A 157 2.69 10.05 10.42
CA GLY A 157 1.96 8.88 10.89
C GLY A 157 2.42 8.41 12.27
N PRO A 158 3.71 8.07 12.47
CA PRO A 158 4.20 7.63 13.77
C PRO A 158 4.06 8.69 14.86
N LEU A 159 4.22 9.99 14.54
CA LEU A 159 4.04 11.07 15.49
C LEU A 159 2.57 11.20 15.92
N ILE A 160 1.65 11.22 14.95
CA ILE A 160 0.20 11.27 15.21
C ILE A 160 -0.21 10.00 15.98
N GLY A 161 0.28 8.83 15.55
CA GLY A 161 -0.01 7.56 16.20
C GLY A 161 0.45 7.55 17.67
N GLY A 162 1.68 8.02 17.91
CA GLY A 162 2.23 8.12 19.26
C GLY A 162 1.39 9.02 20.14
N TYR A 163 1.05 10.22 19.66
CA TYR A 163 0.21 11.17 20.38
C TYR A 163 -1.18 10.60 20.71
N LEU A 164 -1.82 9.94 19.73
CA LEU A 164 -3.14 9.35 19.95
C LEU A 164 -3.12 8.18 20.93
N VAL A 165 -2.05 7.38 20.91
CA VAL A 165 -1.88 6.21 21.79
C VAL A 165 -1.53 6.62 23.21
N ASP A 166 -0.59 7.57 23.39
CA ASP A 166 -0.09 7.97 24.71
C ASP A 166 -1.10 8.85 25.46
N ASP A 167 -1.76 9.80 24.77
CA ASP A 167 -2.61 10.81 25.43
C ASP A 167 -4.10 10.48 25.41
N TYR A 168 -4.54 9.54 24.53
CA TYR A 168 -5.96 9.23 24.37
C TYR A 168 -6.25 7.72 24.37
N SER A 169 -6.33 7.12 23.18
CA SER A 169 -6.68 5.71 23.03
C SER A 169 -6.16 5.16 21.72
N TRP A 170 -5.68 3.91 21.76
CA TRP A 170 -5.24 3.20 20.54
C TRP A 170 -6.34 3.06 19.48
N HIS A 171 -7.63 3.09 19.84
CA HIS A 171 -8.73 3.05 18.88
C HIS A 171 -8.70 4.23 17.91
N LEU A 172 -8.25 5.40 18.39
CA LEU A 172 -8.21 6.62 17.59
C LEU A 172 -7.21 6.57 16.43
N ILE A 173 -6.20 5.67 16.47
CA ILE A 173 -5.31 5.49 15.34
C ILE A 173 -6.05 4.99 14.08
N PHE A 174 -7.18 4.33 14.27
CA PHE A 174 -8.07 3.90 13.20
C PHE A 174 -9.16 4.93 12.92
N ASP A 175 -9.78 5.48 13.96
CA ASP A 175 -10.89 6.43 13.82
C ASP A 175 -10.47 7.75 13.11
N VAL A 176 -9.19 8.15 13.17
CA VAL A 176 -8.67 9.32 12.45
C VAL A 176 -8.82 9.20 10.93
N ASN A 177 -8.79 7.98 10.41
CA ASN A 177 -8.99 7.73 8.99
C ASN A 177 -10.45 7.91 8.53
N VAL A 178 -11.42 7.82 9.46
CA VAL A 178 -12.86 7.84 9.09
C VAL A 178 -13.28 9.20 8.52
N PRO A 179 -13.04 10.35 9.19
CA PRO A 179 -13.42 11.66 8.64
C PRO A 179 -12.67 11.96 7.34
N VAL A 180 -11.39 11.58 7.25
CA VAL A 180 -10.57 11.79 6.04
C VAL A 180 -11.09 10.94 4.89
N GLY A 181 -11.44 9.67 5.16
CA GLY A 181 -12.00 8.76 4.18
C GLY A 181 -13.37 9.20 3.67
N LEU A 182 -14.26 9.66 4.55
CA LEU A 182 -15.55 10.23 4.16
C LEU A 182 -15.37 11.46 3.27
N ALA A 183 -14.45 12.36 3.61
CA ALA A 183 -14.11 13.50 2.77
C ALA A 183 -13.58 13.07 1.40
N ALA A 184 -12.68 12.08 1.33
CA ALA A 184 -12.15 11.54 0.09
C ALA A 184 -13.24 10.88 -0.77
N ILE A 185 -14.17 10.14 -0.17
CA ILE A 185 -15.32 9.54 -0.87
C ILE A 185 -16.20 10.61 -1.51
N LEU A 186 -16.57 11.63 -0.74
CA LEU A 186 -17.37 12.76 -1.25
C LEU A 186 -16.63 13.46 -2.39
N PHE A 187 -15.34 13.73 -2.21
CA PHE A 187 -14.50 14.37 -3.22
C PHE A 187 -14.44 13.53 -4.52
N ALA A 188 -14.25 12.20 -4.41
CA ALA A 188 -14.27 11.29 -5.56
C ALA A 188 -15.63 11.29 -6.27
N ILE A 189 -16.74 11.22 -5.53
CA ILE A 189 -18.10 11.24 -6.09
C ILE A 189 -18.34 12.51 -6.92
N PHE A 190 -17.93 13.66 -6.40
CA PHE A 190 -18.21 14.94 -7.03
C PHE A 190 -17.27 15.28 -8.19
N ILE A 191 -15.98 14.98 -8.07
CA ILE A 191 -14.94 15.49 -8.98
C ILE A 191 -14.54 14.44 -10.02
N GLN A 192 -14.29 13.18 -9.62
CA GLN A 192 -13.71 12.19 -10.52
C GLN A 192 -14.65 11.86 -11.69
N LYS A 193 -14.08 11.85 -12.90
CA LYS A 193 -14.76 11.37 -14.11
C LYS A 193 -14.70 9.85 -14.18
N GLU A 194 -15.80 9.26 -14.67
CA GLU A 194 -15.78 7.83 -14.95
C GLU A 194 -15.05 7.57 -16.27
N TRP A 195 -14.23 6.56 -16.27
CA TRP A 195 -13.66 6.01 -17.48
C TRP A 195 -13.47 4.48 -17.33
N ARG A 196 -13.49 3.81 -18.45
CA ARG A 196 -13.21 2.39 -18.54
C ARG A 196 -12.00 2.20 -19.44
N GLY A 197 -11.17 1.19 -19.15
CA GLY A 197 -10.07 0.80 -20.01
C GLY A 197 -10.57 0.26 -21.36
N ALA A 198 -9.66 0.11 -22.32
CA ALA A 198 -9.92 -0.73 -23.49
C ALA A 198 -10.28 -2.13 -22.96
N ARG A 199 -11.22 -2.84 -23.67
CA ARG A 199 -11.79 -4.13 -23.24
C ARG A 199 -10.73 -5.00 -22.55
N ALA A 200 -10.86 -5.16 -21.25
CA ALA A 200 -10.02 -6.08 -20.50
C ALA A 200 -10.21 -7.48 -21.08
N GLY A 201 -9.12 -8.13 -21.42
CA GLY A 201 -9.11 -9.56 -21.81
C GLY A 201 -9.74 -10.43 -20.70
N SER A 202 -9.72 -11.74 -20.88
CA SER A 202 -10.14 -12.67 -19.83
C SER A 202 -9.26 -12.48 -18.59
N PHE A 203 -9.85 -12.53 -17.40
CA PHE A 203 -9.10 -12.49 -16.15
C PHE A 203 -8.29 -13.78 -15.99
N ASP A 204 -7.04 -13.66 -15.61
CA ASP A 204 -6.22 -14.82 -15.31
C ASP A 204 -6.53 -15.37 -13.90
N TRP A 205 -7.66 -16.10 -13.81
CA TRP A 205 -8.07 -16.76 -12.57
C TRP A 205 -7.02 -17.71 -12.00
N PRO A 206 -6.37 -18.57 -12.79
CA PRO A 206 -5.34 -19.45 -12.26
C PRO A 206 -4.10 -18.70 -11.78
N GLY A 207 -3.65 -17.65 -12.49
CA GLY A 207 -2.57 -16.79 -12.02
C GLY A 207 -2.93 -16.12 -10.70
N PHE A 208 -4.15 -15.59 -10.59
CA PHE A 208 -4.64 -14.97 -9.36
C PHE A 208 -4.71 -15.98 -8.19
N LEU A 209 -5.23 -17.20 -8.43
CA LEU A 209 -5.28 -18.25 -7.42
C LEU A 209 -3.89 -18.67 -6.94
N CYS A 210 -2.90 -18.70 -7.83
CA CYS A 210 -1.51 -18.94 -7.43
C CYS A 210 -1.01 -17.85 -6.47
N VAL A 211 -1.30 -16.57 -6.73
CA VAL A 211 -0.92 -15.46 -5.82
C VAL A 211 -1.64 -15.57 -4.48
N VAL A 212 -2.94 -15.85 -4.51
CA VAL A 212 -3.76 -16.07 -3.29
C VAL A 212 -3.25 -17.24 -2.45
N CYS A 213 -2.67 -18.25 -3.10
CA CYS A 213 -2.10 -19.42 -2.42
C CYS A 213 -0.70 -19.11 -1.88
N PHE A 214 0.21 -18.62 -2.73
CA PHE A 214 1.62 -18.51 -2.34
C PHE A 214 1.88 -17.41 -1.31
N MET A 215 1.28 -16.22 -1.45
CA MET A 215 1.55 -15.10 -0.54
C MET A 215 1.16 -15.37 0.91
N PRO A 216 -0.09 -15.79 1.21
CA PRO A 216 -0.47 -16.08 2.59
C PRO A 216 0.31 -17.25 3.18
N LEU A 217 0.57 -18.31 2.40
CA LEU A 217 1.32 -19.47 2.89
C LEU A 217 2.77 -19.14 3.17
N LEU A 218 3.41 -18.32 2.31
CA LEU A 218 4.77 -17.85 2.54
C LEU A 218 4.86 -17.04 3.84
N ILE A 219 3.96 -16.08 4.02
CA ILE A 219 3.95 -15.22 5.20
C ILE A 219 3.61 -16.03 6.46
N PHE A 220 2.63 -16.93 6.38
CA PHE A 220 2.28 -17.82 7.47
C PHE A 220 3.48 -18.70 7.88
N ALA A 221 4.18 -19.31 6.92
CA ALA A 221 5.35 -20.13 7.19
C ALA A 221 6.47 -19.33 7.87
N LEU A 222 6.74 -18.09 7.39
CA LEU A 222 7.73 -17.20 8.00
C LEU A 222 7.34 -16.82 9.44
N ALA A 223 6.09 -16.49 9.69
CA ALA A 223 5.59 -16.13 11.02
C ALA A 223 5.61 -17.35 11.97
N ARG A 224 5.16 -18.52 11.48
CA ARG A 224 5.06 -19.74 12.28
C ARG A 224 6.42 -20.34 12.63
N GLY A 225 7.41 -20.23 11.71
CA GLY A 225 8.77 -20.73 11.91
C GLY A 225 9.50 -20.07 13.07
N ASN A 226 9.18 -18.81 13.36
CA ASN A 226 9.77 -18.05 14.48
C ASN A 226 8.82 -17.89 15.68
N SER A 227 7.69 -18.58 15.69
CA SER A 227 6.69 -18.46 16.76
C SER A 227 7.08 -19.24 17.99
N PRO A 228 7.01 -18.65 19.21
CA PRO A 228 7.19 -19.39 20.48
C PRO A 228 6.18 -20.53 20.65
N LEU A 229 5.06 -20.50 19.94
CA LEU A 229 4.02 -21.54 19.96
C LEU A 229 4.35 -22.74 19.07
N ASN A 230 5.48 -22.71 18.36
CA ASN A 230 5.96 -23.81 17.52
C ASN A 230 7.31 -24.34 18.07
N PRO A 231 7.29 -25.37 18.91
CA PRO A 231 8.53 -25.90 19.52
C PRO A 231 9.55 -26.42 18.50
N GLU A 232 9.09 -26.92 17.35
CA GLU A 232 9.95 -27.43 16.27
C GLU A 232 10.49 -26.33 15.37
N GLY A 233 9.98 -25.10 15.51
CA GLY A 233 10.45 -23.91 14.77
C GLY A 233 10.41 -24.12 13.26
N TRP A 234 11.52 -23.84 12.60
CA TRP A 234 11.66 -23.96 11.15
C TRP A 234 11.63 -25.39 10.62
N SER A 235 11.88 -26.38 11.48
CA SER A 235 11.86 -27.81 11.13
C SER A 235 10.48 -28.44 11.25
N SER A 236 9.48 -27.69 11.66
CA SER A 236 8.10 -28.18 11.76
C SER A 236 7.57 -28.64 10.39
N PRO A 237 6.95 -29.84 10.32
CA PRO A 237 6.33 -30.33 9.08
C PRO A 237 5.30 -29.36 8.50
N GLU A 238 4.58 -28.63 9.36
CA GLU A 238 3.63 -27.59 8.99
C GLU A 238 4.33 -26.46 8.22
N VAL A 239 5.44 -25.95 8.76
CA VAL A 239 6.22 -24.85 8.16
C VAL A 239 6.85 -25.29 6.85
N ILE A 240 7.48 -26.48 6.82
CA ILE A 240 8.08 -27.03 5.61
C ILE A 240 7.01 -27.26 4.53
N GLY A 241 5.86 -27.81 4.91
CA GLY A 241 4.72 -28.03 4.01
C GLY A 241 4.21 -26.73 3.40
N CYS A 242 4.03 -25.69 4.22
CA CYS A 242 3.63 -24.35 3.75
C CYS A 242 4.65 -23.75 2.78
N PHE A 243 5.96 -23.85 3.06
CA PHE A 243 7.01 -23.40 2.15
C PHE A 243 7.00 -24.18 0.82
N ALA A 244 6.85 -25.49 0.88
CA ALA A 244 6.80 -26.33 -0.31
C ALA A 244 5.61 -25.99 -1.22
N VAL A 245 4.42 -25.83 -0.64
CA VAL A 245 3.20 -25.43 -1.37
C VAL A 245 3.34 -24.00 -1.90
N ALA A 246 3.87 -23.07 -1.11
CA ALA A 246 4.10 -21.69 -1.55
C ALA A 246 5.11 -21.65 -2.71
N ALA A 247 6.20 -22.40 -2.62
CA ALA A 247 7.20 -22.48 -3.70
C ALA A 247 6.61 -23.11 -4.97
N ALA A 248 5.83 -24.18 -4.85
CA ALA A 248 5.15 -24.80 -5.97
C ALA A 248 4.16 -23.83 -6.64
N ALA A 249 3.34 -23.12 -5.85
CA ALA A 249 2.41 -22.12 -6.35
C ALA A 249 3.13 -20.95 -7.04
N LEU A 250 4.27 -20.51 -6.52
CA LEU A 250 5.10 -19.47 -7.13
C LEU A 250 5.69 -19.92 -8.47
N ILE A 251 6.21 -21.15 -8.54
CA ILE A 251 6.74 -21.73 -9.80
C ILE A 251 5.62 -21.82 -10.84
N VAL A 252 4.46 -22.35 -10.48
CA VAL A 252 3.30 -22.43 -11.38
C VAL A 252 2.89 -21.03 -11.85
N PHE A 253 2.86 -20.04 -10.94
CA PHE A 253 2.56 -18.64 -11.27
C PHE A 253 3.55 -18.10 -12.32
N ILE A 254 4.86 -18.22 -12.07
CA ILE A 254 5.89 -17.72 -12.99
C ILE A 254 5.78 -18.37 -14.37
N VAL A 255 5.66 -19.71 -14.42
CA VAL A 255 5.52 -20.43 -15.69
C VAL A 255 4.28 -20.00 -16.46
N ARG A 256 3.18 -19.80 -15.75
CA ARG A 256 1.93 -19.35 -16.35
C ARG A 256 2.02 -17.92 -16.88
N GLU A 257 2.52 -16.96 -16.08
CA GLU A 257 2.65 -15.55 -16.47
C GLU A 257 3.57 -15.37 -17.69
N LEU A 258 4.57 -16.24 -17.85
CA LEU A 258 5.46 -16.22 -19.02
C LEU A 258 4.79 -16.77 -20.28
N ARG A 259 3.77 -17.64 -20.16
CA ARG A 259 3.09 -18.33 -21.27
C ARG A 259 1.71 -17.77 -21.60
N CYS A 260 1.04 -17.11 -20.67
CA CYS A 260 -0.31 -16.59 -20.85
C CYS A 260 -0.32 -15.39 -21.81
N GLU A 261 -1.35 -15.30 -22.67
CA GLU A 261 -1.54 -14.14 -23.57
C GLU A 261 -1.99 -12.88 -22.83
N ASN A 262 -2.79 -13.06 -21.78
CA ASN A 262 -3.28 -11.96 -20.93
C ASN A 262 -2.82 -12.20 -19.48
N PRO A 263 -1.53 -12.03 -19.18
CA PRO A 263 -0.99 -12.29 -17.85
C PRO A 263 -1.48 -11.25 -16.84
N LEU A 264 -1.59 -11.66 -15.58
CA LEU A 264 -1.90 -10.77 -14.46
C LEU A 264 -0.77 -9.75 -14.25
N LEU A 265 0.48 -10.23 -14.37
CA LEU A 265 1.71 -9.44 -14.31
C LEU A 265 2.61 -9.81 -15.51
N ASN A 266 2.93 -8.85 -16.35
CA ASN A 266 3.82 -9.10 -17.47
C ASN A 266 5.28 -9.29 -17.02
N LEU A 267 5.62 -10.49 -16.55
CA LEU A 267 6.96 -10.83 -16.06
C LEU A 267 8.05 -10.73 -17.14
N LYS A 268 7.69 -10.74 -18.44
CA LYS A 268 8.65 -10.55 -19.53
C LYS A 268 9.37 -9.20 -19.45
N LEU A 269 8.71 -8.18 -18.85
CA LEU A 269 9.32 -6.88 -18.63
C LEU A 269 10.53 -6.92 -17.67
N LEU A 270 10.59 -7.90 -16.76
CA LEU A 270 11.76 -8.08 -15.89
C LEU A 270 13.03 -8.46 -16.67
N GLY A 271 12.88 -9.01 -17.86
CA GLY A 271 14.00 -9.29 -18.78
C GLY A 271 14.60 -8.03 -19.41
N GLU A 272 13.85 -6.93 -19.45
CA GLU A 272 14.36 -5.64 -19.89
C GLU A 272 15.29 -5.06 -18.81
N ARG A 273 16.58 -4.87 -19.16
CA ARG A 273 17.64 -4.49 -18.19
C ARG A 273 17.27 -3.31 -17.30
N ASN A 274 16.75 -2.24 -17.89
CA ASN A 274 16.42 -1.04 -17.14
C ASN A 274 15.24 -1.26 -16.17
N PHE A 275 14.22 -2.02 -16.63
CA PHE A 275 13.07 -2.36 -15.80
C PHE A 275 13.45 -3.33 -14.67
N GLY A 276 14.19 -4.39 -14.99
CA GLY A 276 14.63 -5.39 -14.01
C GLY A 276 15.51 -4.79 -12.90
N VAL A 277 16.51 -3.96 -13.29
CA VAL A 277 17.36 -3.26 -12.32
C VAL A 277 16.54 -2.30 -11.45
N SER A 278 15.62 -1.53 -12.04
CA SER A 278 14.74 -0.62 -11.28
C SER A 278 13.86 -1.39 -10.27
N MET A 279 13.33 -2.54 -10.66
CA MET A 279 12.54 -3.40 -9.76
C MET A 279 13.40 -3.98 -8.62
N ALA A 280 14.63 -4.41 -8.91
CA ALA A 280 15.55 -4.89 -7.88
C ALA A 280 15.90 -3.79 -6.86
N VAL A 281 16.19 -2.58 -7.33
CA VAL A 281 16.46 -1.42 -6.45
C VAL A 281 15.23 -1.09 -5.59
N LEU A 282 14.03 -1.07 -6.18
CA LEU A 282 12.80 -0.84 -5.44
C LEU A 282 12.52 -1.93 -4.40
N ALA A 283 12.81 -3.19 -4.71
CA ALA A 283 12.66 -4.29 -3.76
C ALA A 283 13.59 -4.15 -2.56
N ILE A 284 14.88 -3.87 -2.78
CA ILE A 284 15.86 -3.64 -1.71
C ILE A 284 15.46 -2.43 -0.86
N PHE A 285 15.07 -1.33 -1.51
CA PHE A 285 14.58 -0.13 -0.81
C PHE A 285 13.33 -0.44 0.02
N GLY A 286 12.37 -1.18 -0.54
CA GLY A 286 11.14 -1.57 0.15
C GLY A 286 11.40 -2.42 1.40
N ILE A 287 12.28 -3.41 1.30
CA ILE A 287 12.69 -4.26 2.45
C ILE A 287 13.28 -3.39 3.57
N GLY A 288 14.24 -2.52 3.23
CA GLY A 288 14.89 -1.64 4.21
C GLY A 288 13.91 -0.66 4.86
N MET A 289 13.04 -0.04 4.05
CA MET A 289 12.07 0.95 4.51
C MET A 289 10.98 0.30 5.40
N LEU A 290 10.35 -0.77 4.95
CA LEU A 290 9.27 -1.44 5.71
C LEU A 290 9.83 -2.10 6.97
N GLY A 291 11.00 -2.77 6.88
CA GLY A 291 11.67 -3.32 8.05
C GLY A 291 12.03 -2.24 9.08
N GLY A 292 12.58 -1.11 8.62
CA GLY A 292 12.92 0.02 9.50
C GLY A 292 11.70 0.65 10.17
N THR A 293 10.62 0.87 9.43
CA THR A 293 9.38 1.47 9.99
C THR A 293 8.67 0.55 10.98
N TYR A 294 8.89 -0.75 10.92
CA TYR A 294 8.37 -1.72 11.88
C TYR A 294 9.29 -1.93 13.08
N LEU A 295 10.55 -2.26 12.81
CA LEU A 295 11.50 -2.68 13.86
C LEU A 295 11.95 -1.52 14.76
N LEU A 296 12.13 -0.32 14.21
CA LEU A 296 12.66 0.80 14.96
C LEU A 296 11.71 1.27 16.09
N PRO A 297 10.41 1.50 15.87
CA PRO A 297 9.49 1.84 16.96
C PRO A 297 9.37 0.71 18.00
N LEU A 298 9.37 -0.53 17.56
CA LEU A 298 9.31 -1.69 18.45
C LEU A 298 10.54 -1.76 19.37
N TYR A 299 11.73 -1.58 18.80
CA TYR A 299 12.99 -1.55 19.56
C TYR A 299 13.04 -0.37 20.54
N MET A 300 12.63 0.82 20.09
CA MET A 300 12.63 2.03 20.94
C MET A 300 11.66 1.91 22.11
N GLN A 301 10.47 1.37 21.89
CA GLN A 301 9.49 1.22 22.95
C GLN A 301 9.80 0.03 23.87
N LYS A 302 10.08 -1.16 23.33
CA LYS A 302 10.30 -2.38 24.13
C LYS A 302 11.74 -2.50 24.66
N GLY A 303 12.74 -2.06 23.88
CA GLY A 303 14.15 -2.17 24.23
C GLY A 303 14.68 -0.99 25.05
N LEU A 304 14.29 0.23 24.67
CA LEU A 304 14.80 1.46 25.31
C LEU A 304 13.79 2.12 26.25
N GLY A 305 12.54 1.64 26.33
CA GLY A 305 11.51 2.20 27.21
C GLY A 305 10.99 3.59 26.79
N TYR A 306 11.16 3.96 25.51
CA TYR A 306 10.66 5.24 25.00
C TYR A 306 9.13 5.24 24.88
N THR A 307 8.52 6.40 24.99
CA THR A 307 7.08 6.57 24.70
C THR A 307 6.81 6.42 23.20
N ALA A 308 5.56 6.17 22.84
CA ALA A 308 5.17 6.06 21.44
C ALA A 308 5.42 7.38 20.67
N ILE A 309 5.20 8.54 21.32
CA ILE A 309 5.52 9.87 20.74
C ILE A 309 7.02 9.99 20.44
N MET A 310 7.88 9.62 21.39
CA MET A 310 9.33 9.71 21.20
C MET A 310 9.79 8.79 20.05
N ALA A 311 9.29 7.56 20.01
CA ALA A 311 9.57 6.62 18.93
C ALA A 311 9.07 7.13 17.57
N GLY A 312 7.90 7.77 17.53
CA GLY A 312 7.31 8.35 16.31
C GLY A 312 8.09 9.58 15.81
N SER A 313 8.58 10.43 16.71
CA SER A 313 9.26 11.67 16.35
C SER A 313 10.57 11.46 15.53
N VAL A 314 11.21 10.31 15.68
CA VAL A 314 12.42 9.95 14.92
C VAL A 314 12.18 9.86 13.42
N PHE A 315 10.93 9.63 12.99
CA PHE A 315 10.57 9.56 11.57
C PHE A 315 10.33 10.93 10.91
N LEU A 316 10.20 12.01 11.69
CA LEU A 316 9.99 13.36 11.13
C LEU A 316 11.07 13.77 10.13
N PRO A 317 12.39 13.71 10.47
CA PRO A 317 13.42 14.10 9.50
C PRO A 317 13.47 13.16 8.29
N VAL A 318 13.18 11.86 8.47
CA VAL A 318 13.18 10.88 7.36
C VAL A 318 12.19 11.25 6.29
N GLY A 319 10.94 11.51 6.65
CA GLY A 319 9.92 11.83 5.67
C GLY A 319 10.07 13.24 5.10
N LEU A 320 10.57 14.22 5.87
CA LEU A 320 10.88 15.55 5.34
C LEU A 320 11.95 15.48 4.24
N ILE A 321 13.05 14.79 4.50
CA ILE A 321 14.13 14.60 3.52
C ILE A 321 13.61 13.83 2.30
N GLN A 322 12.85 12.75 2.51
CA GLN A 322 12.26 11.96 1.44
C GLN A 322 11.29 12.80 0.58
N GLY A 323 10.45 13.64 1.19
CA GLY A 323 9.52 14.52 0.49
C GLY A 323 10.24 15.53 -0.40
N VAL A 324 11.29 16.17 0.13
CA VAL A 324 12.13 17.12 -0.62
C VAL A 324 12.83 16.41 -1.80
N LEU A 325 13.51 15.30 -1.52
CA LEU A 325 14.25 14.56 -2.55
C LEU A 325 13.34 13.98 -3.64
N SER A 326 12.14 13.50 -3.29
CA SER A 326 11.16 13.01 -4.26
C SER A 326 10.69 14.12 -5.21
N THR A 327 10.43 15.31 -4.67
CA THR A 327 10.03 16.48 -5.46
C THR A 327 11.18 16.93 -6.36
N CYS A 328 12.39 17.03 -5.84
CA CYS A 328 13.59 17.36 -6.59
C CYS A 328 13.85 16.36 -7.71
N SER A 329 13.72 15.06 -7.44
CA SER A 329 13.88 14.00 -8.45
C SER A 329 12.85 14.15 -9.55
N GLY A 330 11.57 14.35 -9.22
CA GLY A 330 10.51 14.58 -10.21
C GLY A 330 10.73 15.83 -11.08
N PHE A 331 11.37 16.85 -10.52
CA PHE A 331 11.75 18.06 -11.27
C PHE A 331 12.99 17.83 -12.14
N LEU A 332 13.98 17.09 -11.64
CA LEU A 332 15.22 16.78 -12.35
C LEU A 332 14.98 15.93 -13.62
N THR A 333 14.00 15.03 -13.61
CA THR A 333 13.64 14.24 -14.80
C THR A 333 13.23 15.09 -16.00
N ARG A 334 12.91 16.36 -15.78
CA ARG A 334 12.60 17.33 -16.83
C ARG A 334 13.87 17.84 -17.57
N TYR A 335 15.00 17.88 -16.86
CA TYR A 335 16.27 18.42 -17.36
C TYR A 335 17.27 17.32 -17.69
N ILE A 336 17.30 16.25 -16.91
CA ILE A 336 18.20 15.12 -17.11
C ILE A 336 17.41 14.06 -17.88
N LYS A 337 17.64 13.99 -19.19
CA LYS A 337 17.11 12.90 -20.00
C LYS A 337 17.75 11.59 -19.48
N PRO A 338 16.96 10.53 -19.22
CA PRO A 338 17.54 9.23 -18.87
C PRO A 338 18.50 8.81 -20.00
N VAL A 339 19.70 8.43 -19.63
CA VAL A 339 20.80 8.05 -20.55
C VAL A 339 20.39 6.95 -21.57
N SER A 340 19.30 6.25 -21.32
CA SER A 340 18.74 5.22 -22.21
C SER A 340 18.32 5.70 -23.60
N TYR A 341 18.04 6.98 -23.81
CA TYR A 341 17.67 7.48 -25.14
C TYR A 341 18.87 7.67 -26.08
N THR A 342 20.07 7.82 -25.54
CA THR A 342 21.27 8.04 -26.36
C THR A 342 21.87 6.75 -26.91
N HIS A 343 21.54 5.56 -26.40
CA HIS A 343 22.03 4.29 -26.90
C HIS A 343 21.06 3.53 -27.83
N LEU A 344 19.80 3.95 -27.93
CA LEU A 344 18.81 3.34 -28.81
C LEU A 344 18.67 4.03 -30.19
N THR A 345 19.39 5.13 -30.40
CA THR A 345 19.34 5.90 -31.65
C THR A 345 20.67 5.95 -32.41
N LEU A 346 21.63 5.09 -32.08
CA LEU A 346 22.82 4.88 -32.90
C LEU A 346 22.67 3.61 -33.73
N PRO A 347 22.92 3.70 -35.05
CA PRO A 347 22.76 2.58 -35.99
C PRO A 347 23.72 1.43 -35.71
#